data_38df03718e04cd4c6d28b0b4e3956f94
#
_entry.id   38df03718e04cd4c6d28b0b4e3956f94
#
_cell.length_a   1.000
_cell.length_b   1.000
_cell.length_c   1.000
_cell.angle_alpha   90.00
_cell.angle_beta   90.00
_cell.angle_gamma   90.00
#
_symmetry.space_group_name_H-M   'P 1'
#
loop_
_entity.id
_entity.type
_entity.pdbx_description
1 polymer ?
#
loop_
_entity_poly.entity_id
_entity_poly.type
_entity_poly.pdbx_seq_one_letter_code
_entity_poly.pdbx_strand_id
1 'polypeptide(L)'
;MKDSGSHSDEELILLIQQDDNIAFEALYERYWKKLYYQAARKTDSLEDAQEIVQNIFTSIWLRRQQLHIESNVSSYLAVAVKYKVFKYLAQRYKREAFQQDNDWVDFDNSTEDWLQFEELRARLEQVVSTLPEKCQLIFKLSREQYGHSAQIGITTRFSNTQMQ
;
A
#
# COMPACT_ATOMS: atom_id res chain seq x y z
N MET A 1 -6.84 -10.07 30.67
CA MET A 1 -7.28 -9.48 29.38
C MET A 1 -6.61 -8.12 29.26
N LYS A 2 -5.55 -8.05 28.47
CA LYS A 2 -4.92 -6.75 28.16
C LYS A 2 -5.73 -6.13 27.01
N ASP A 3 -6.28 -4.96 27.26
CA ASP A 3 -7.05 -4.17 26.28
C ASP A 3 -6.18 -3.86 25.06
N SER A 4 -6.27 -4.68 24.04
CA SER A 4 -5.63 -4.45 22.72
C SER A 4 -6.22 -3.24 21.97
N GLY A 5 -7.27 -2.63 22.54
CA GLY A 5 -7.98 -1.49 21.95
C GLY A 5 -7.41 -0.11 22.27
N SER A 6 -6.44 -0.01 23.21
CA SER A 6 -5.99 1.30 23.70
C SER A 6 -4.67 1.80 23.12
N HIS A 7 -3.89 0.95 22.42
CA HIS A 7 -2.61 1.36 21.84
C HIS A 7 -2.80 2.11 20.52
N SER A 8 -2.03 3.20 20.35
CA SER A 8 -1.93 3.88 19.05
C SER A 8 -1.21 2.99 18.03
N ASP A 9 -1.34 3.31 16.77
CA ASP A 9 -0.66 2.55 15.71
C ASP A 9 0.86 2.59 15.86
N GLU A 10 1.39 3.73 16.30
CA GLU A 10 2.82 3.93 16.54
C GLU A 10 3.32 3.07 17.71
N GLU A 11 2.52 2.98 18.78
CA GLU A 11 2.83 2.10 19.92
C GLU A 11 2.81 0.63 19.50
N LEU A 12 1.83 0.23 18.67
CA LEU A 12 1.79 -1.13 18.16
C LEU A 12 3.03 -1.48 17.33
N ILE A 13 3.49 -0.55 16.48
CA ILE A 13 4.72 -0.76 15.69
C ILE A 13 5.95 -0.92 16.60
N LEU A 14 6.08 -0.09 17.63
CA LEU A 14 7.19 -0.21 18.59
C LEU A 14 7.19 -1.55 19.34
N LEU A 15 6.01 -2.05 19.72
CA LEU A 15 5.86 -3.35 20.35
C LEU A 15 6.18 -4.51 19.38
N ILE A 16 5.74 -4.38 18.13
CA ILE A 16 6.03 -5.35 17.07
C ILE A 16 7.54 -5.44 16.82
N GLN A 17 8.27 -4.33 16.86
CA GLN A 17 9.75 -4.31 16.78
C GLN A 17 10.42 -5.07 17.91
N GLN A 18 9.74 -5.22 19.05
CA GLN A 18 10.18 -5.98 20.22
C GLN A 18 9.66 -7.43 20.22
N ASP A 19 9.23 -7.93 19.07
CA ASP A 19 8.71 -9.28 18.89
C ASP A 19 7.37 -9.58 19.60
N ASP A 20 6.56 -8.54 19.89
CA ASP A 20 5.25 -8.70 20.52
C ASP A 20 4.20 -9.17 19.49
N ASN A 21 3.84 -10.45 19.59
CA ASN A 21 2.83 -11.09 18.74
C ASN A 21 1.42 -10.52 18.98
N ILE A 22 1.11 -10.09 20.20
CA ILE A 22 -0.22 -9.55 20.55
C ILE A 22 -0.41 -8.19 19.88
N ALA A 23 0.64 -7.36 19.88
CA ALA A 23 0.63 -6.09 19.16
C ALA A 23 0.47 -6.30 17.64
N PHE A 24 1.12 -7.32 17.09
CA PHE A 24 0.97 -7.67 15.67
C PHE A 24 -0.46 -8.12 15.34
N GLU A 25 -1.05 -8.98 16.16
CA GLU A 25 -2.44 -9.42 16.02
C GLU A 25 -3.41 -8.23 16.07
N ALA A 26 -3.20 -7.31 17.02
CA ALA A 26 -4.02 -6.10 17.14
C ALA A 26 -3.92 -5.20 15.90
N LEU A 27 -2.74 -5.03 15.33
CA LEU A 27 -2.53 -4.29 14.09
C LEU A 27 -3.20 -4.99 12.91
N TYR A 28 -3.06 -6.31 12.82
CA TYR A 28 -3.71 -7.14 11.80
C TYR A 28 -5.22 -6.98 11.86
N GLU A 29 -5.85 -7.20 13.01
CA GLU A 29 -7.30 -7.07 13.18
C GLU A 29 -7.83 -5.67 12.84
N ARG A 30 -7.06 -4.63 13.16
CA ARG A 30 -7.43 -3.23 12.88
C ARG A 30 -7.49 -2.92 11.39
N TYR A 31 -6.61 -3.52 10.59
CA TYR A 31 -6.40 -3.11 9.21
C TYR A 31 -6.76 -4.15 8.14
N TRP A 32 -6.76 -5.45 8.44
CA TRP A 32 -6.88 -6.47 7.42
C TRP A 32 -8.15 -6.36 6.57
N LYS A 33 -9.29 -6.05 7.15
CA LYS A 33 -10.56 -5.87 6.42
C LYS A 33 -10.47 -4.73 5.42
N LYS A 34 -9.95 -3.59 5.86
CA LYS A 34 -9.80 -2.40 5.02
C LYS A 34 -8.89 -2.66 3.83
N LEU A 35 -7.75 -3.29 4.07
CA LEU A 35 -6.79 -3.64 3.03
C LEU A 35 -7.36 -4.70 2.07
N TYR A 36 -8.05 -5.69 2.62
CA TYR A 36 -8.72 -6.72 1.84
C TYR A 36 -9.75 -6.14 0.86
N TYR A 37 -10.63 -5.26 1.33
CA TYR A 37 -11.60 -4.60 0.44
C TYR A 37 -10.91 -3.74 -0.63
N GLN A 38 -9.83 -3.06 -0.30
CA GLN A 38 -9.07 -2.30 -1.28
C GLN A 38 -8.43 -3.19 -2.35
N ALA A 39 -7.87 -4.32 -1.97
CA ALA A 39 -7.30 -5.29 -2.90
C ALA A 39 -8.39 -5.97 -3.74
N ALA A 40 -9.47 -6.47 -3.12
CA ALA A 40 -10.55 -7.18 -3.80
C ALA A 40 -11.21 -6.36 -4.91
N ARG A 41 -11.38 -5.06 -4.68
CA ARG A 41 -11.94 -4.14 -5.69
C ARG A 41 -11.08 -3.95 -6.93
N LYS A 42 -9.82 -4.35 -6.88
CA LYS A 42 -8.84 -4.14 -7.96
C LYS A 42 -8.40 -5.44 -8.61
N THR A 43 -8.42 -6.54 -7.89
CA THR A 43 -7.96 -7.83 -8.38
C THR A 43 -9.09 -8.64 -9.04
N ASP A 44 -10.34 -8.31 -8.78
CA ASP A 44 -11.53 -9.09 -9.15
C ASP A 44 -11.49 -10.55 -8.67
N SER A 45 -10.63 -10.84 -7.68
CA SER A 45 -10.45 -12.15 -7.07
C SER A 45 -10.32 -12.00 -5.56
N LEU A 46 -11.18 -12.69 -4.84
CA LEU A 46 -11.18 -12.64 -3.37
C LEU A 46 -9.97 -13.39 -2.80
N GLU A 47 -9.55 -14.47 -3.45
CA GLU A 47 -8.39 -15.28 -3.06
C GLU A 47 -7.10 -14.48 -3.22
N ASP A 48 -6.92 -13.85 -4.38
CA ASP A 48 -5.74 -13.02 -4.64
C ASP A 48 -5.68 -11.80 -3.72
N ALA A 49 -6.84 -11.19 -3.42
CA ALA A 49 -6.91 -10.11 -2.46
C ALA A 49 -6.48 -10.55 -1.05
N GLN A 50 -6.89 -11.74 -0.63
CA GLN A 50 -6.48 -12.31 0.65
C GLN A 50 -4.98 -12.60 0.69
N GLU A 51 -4.43 -13.17 -0.37
CA GLU A 51 -3.00 -13.42 -0.49
C GLU A 51 -2.17 -12.13 -0.43
N ILE A 52 -2.61 -11.09 -1.14
CA ILE A 52 -1.97 -9.77 -1.10
C ILE A 52 -1.90 -9.22 0.32
N VAL A 53 -3.00 -9.28 1.06
CA VAL A 53 -3.04 -8.78 2.45
C VAL A 53 -2.14 -9.62 3.36
N GLN A 54 -2.19 -10.94 3.25
CA GLN A 54 -1.31 -11.82 4.02
C GLN A 54 0.17 -11.53 3.74
N ASN A 55 0.53 -11.32 2.48
CA ASN A 55 1.89 -10.99 2.07
C ASN A 55 2.36 -9.63 2.65
N ILE A 56 1.47 -8.65 2.78
CA ILE A 56 1.78 -7.37 3.41
C ILE A 56 2.14 -7.58 4.88
N PHE A 57 1.28 -8.25 5.64
CA PHE A 57 1.51 -8.48 7.06
C PHE A 57 2.69 -9.41 7.33
N THR A 58 2.89 -10.43 6.51
CA THR A 58 4.08 -11.28 6.57
C THR A 58 5.35 -10.46 6.36
N SER A 59 5.36 -9.55 5.39
CA SER A 59 6.50 -8.66 5.14
C SER A 59 6.76 -7.71 6.31
N ILE A 60 5.73 -7.22 6.97
CA ILE A 60 5.85 -6.38 8.18
C ILE A 60 6.50 -7.19 9.30
N TRP A 61 6.03 -8.40 9.55
CA TRP A 61 6.57 -9.26 10.60
C TRP A 61 8.02 -9.66 10.35
N LEU A 62 8.35 -10.08 9.15
CA LEU A 62 9.71 -10.49 8.79
C LEU A 62 10.73 -9.35 8.91
N ARG A 63 10.31 -8.11 8.67
CA ARG A 63 11.17 -6.93 8.70
C ARG A 63 10.95 -6.03 9.90
N ARG A 64 10.20 -6.48 10.90
CA ARG A 64 9.79 -5.68 12.05
C ARG A 64 10.91 -4.91 12.73
N GLN A 65 12.10 -5.49 12.84
CA GLN A 65 13.25 -4.83 13.49
C GLN A 65 13.84 -3.69 12.65
N GLN A 66 13.62 -3.71 11.34
CA GLN A 66 14.12 -2.70 10.40
C GLN A 66 13.00 -1.76 9.93
N LEU A 67 11.79 -1.95 10.46
CA LEU A 67 10.62 -1.22 10.03
C LEU A 67 10.67 0.22 10.56
N HIS A 68 10.88 1.18 9.68
CA HIS A 68 10.82 2.60 9.98
C HIS A 68 9.62 3.19 9.25
N ILE A 69 8.59 3.56 10.00
CA ILE A 69 7.40 4.22 9.45
C ILE A 69 7.45 5.67 9.92
N GLU A 70 7.93 6.55 9.06
CA GLU A 70 7.97 7.99 9.31
C GLU A 70 6.62 8.67 9.15
N SER A 71 5.71 8.01 8.45
CA SER A 71 4.35 8.48 8.21
C SER A 71 3.35 7.76 9.09
N ASN A 72 2.09 8.15 9.00
CA ASN A 72 0.99 7.43 9.63
C ASN A 72 0.91 5.99 9.10
N VAL A 73 0.77 5.02 10.02
CA VAL A 73 0.70 3.58 9.70
C VAL A 73 -0.40 3.27 8.70
N SER A 74 -1.57 3.91 8.83
CA SER A 74 -2.68 3.75 7.89
C SER A 74 -2.28 4.14 6.46
N SER A 75 -1.56 5.24 6.30
CA SER A 75 -1.05 5.69 5.00
C SER A 75 0.00 4.74 4.43
N TYR A 76 0.90 4.25 5.27
CA TYR A 76 1.88 3.23 4.89
C TYR A 76 1.22 1.97 4.35
N LEU A 77 0.24 1.42 5.08
CA LEU A 77 -0.49 0.24 4.66
C LEU A 77 -1.32 0.47 3.39
N ALA A 78 -1.92 1.65 3.23
CA ALA A 78 -2.65 2.01 2.02
C ALA A 78 -1.76 2.07 0.79
N VAL A 79 -0.52 2.55 0.92
CA VAL A 79 0.48 2.53 -0.15
C VAL A 79 0.95 1.10 -0.42
N ALA A 80 1.19 0.32 0.63
CA ALA A 80 1.62 -1.07 0.51
C ALA A 80 0.61 -1.91 -0.29
N VAL A 81 -0.69 -1.80 0.01
CA VAL A 81 -1.71 -2.54 -0.73
C VAL A 81 -1.82 -2.10 -2.19
N LYS A 82 -1.74 -0.81 -2.46
CA LYS A 82 -1.75 -0.29 -3.84
C LYS A 82 -0.57 -0.84 -4.65
N TYR A 83 0.61 -0.83 -4.07
CA TYR A 83 1.80 -1.36 -4.72
C TYR A 83 1.69 -2.86 -5.01
N LYS A 84 1.27 -3.65 -4.01
CA LYS A 84 1.10 -5.10 -4.19
C LYS A 84 0.03 -5.43 -5.23
N VAL A 85 -1.09 -4.72 -5.24
CA VAL A 85 -2.14 -4.85 -6.25
C VAL A 85 -1.59 -4.50 -7.64
N PHE A 86 -0.85 -3.40 -7.76
CA PHE A 86 -0.26 -3.01 -9.04
C PHE A 86 0.72 -4.07 -9.56
N LYS A 87 1.58 -4.58 -8.68
CA LYS A 87 2.53 -5.67 -9.03
C LYS A 87 1.79 -6.93 -9.48
N TYR A 88 0.73 -7.32 -8.75
CA TYR A 88 -0.12 -8.45 -9.11
C TYR A 88 -0.74 -8.28 -10.51
N LEU A 89 -1.35 -7.13 -10.77
CA LEU A 89 -1.97 -6.85 -12.07
C LEU A 89 -0.94 -6.85 -13.21
N ALA A 90 0.24 -6.28 -12.98
CA ALA A 90 1.32 -6.27 -13.96
C ALA A 90 1.80 -7.70 -14.28
N GLN A 91 1.94 -8.56 -13.27
CA GLN A 91 2.30 -9.97 -13.45
C GLN A 91 1.20 -10.75 -14.17
N ARG A 92 -0.06 -10.53 -13.81
CA ARG A 92 -1.22 -11.14 -14.48
C ARG A 92 -1.26 -10.75 -15.96
N TYR A 93 -1.11 -9.47 -16.26
CA TYR A 93 -1.06 -8.99 -17.64
C TYR A 93 0.08 -9.62 -18.44
N LYS A 94 1.27 -9.74 -17.85
CA LYS A 94 2.40 -10.44 -18.47
C LYS A 94 2.09 -11.91 -18.73
N ARG A 95 1.50 -12.63 -17.77
CA ARG A 95 1.12 -14.03 -17.96
C ARG A 95 0.11 -14.19 -19.09
N GLU A 96 -0.91 -13.35 -19.16
CA GLU A 96 -1.92 -13.36 -20.23
C GLU A 96 -1.30 -13.04 -21.60
N ALA A 97 -0.32 -12.12 -21.66
CA ALA A 97 0.39 -11.79 -22.89
C ALA A 97 1.39 -12.88 -23.31
N PHE A 98 1.98 -13.61 -22.36
CA PHE A 98 2.99 -14.65 -22.59
C PHE A 98 2.45 -16.07 -22.65
N GLN A 99 1.14 -16.30 -22.57
CA GLN A 99 0.56 -17.63 -22.84
C GLN A 99 0.80 -18.13 -24.27
N GLN A 100 1.42 -17.33 -25.11
CA GLN A 100 1.88 -17.72 -26.44
C GLN A 100 3.35 -18.15 -26.53
N ASP A 101 4.18 -17.92 -25.51
CA ASP A 101 5.58 -18.36 -25.51
C ASP A 101 6.01 -18.84 -24.12
N ASN A 102 6.48 -20.10 -24.06
CA ASN A 102 6.99 -20.80 -22.90
C ASN A 102 8.31 -20.20 -22.42
N ASP A 103 8.28 -19.26 -21.48
CA ASP A 103 9.45 -19.03 -20.62
C ASP A 103 8.98 -18.61 -19.22
N TRP A 104 9.08 -19.52 -18.28
CA TRP A 104 8.87 -19.33 -16.86
C TRP A 104 10.03 -18.51 -16.30
N VAL A 105 9.82 -17.23 -16.10
CA VAL A 105 10.69 -16.42 -15.25
C VAL A 105 10.06 -16.35 -13.88
N ASP A 106 10.64 -17.09 -12.96
CA ASP A 106 10.29 -17.13 -11.55
C ASP A 106 10.70 -15.80 -10.90
N PHE A 107 9.74 -14.89 -10.69
CA PHE A 107 9.97 -13.63 -10.00
C PHE A 107 9.61 -13.76 -8.51
N ASP A 108 10.38 -14.55 -7.78
CA ASP A 108 10.33 -14.57 -6.32
C ASP A 108 11.27 -13.52 -5.69
N ASN A 109 11.15 -12.28 -6.12
CA ASN A 109 11.93 -11.14 -5.60
C ASN A 109 11.06 -10.15 -4.79
N SER A 110 10.03 -10.64 -4.12
CA SER A 110 9.08 -9.78 -3.41
C SER A 110 9.71 -8.96 -2.28
N THR A 111 10.82 -9.44 -1.71
CA THR A 111 11.52 -8.77 -0.60
C THR A 111 12.44 -7.67 -1.11
N GLU A 112 13.13 -7.91 -2.23
CA GLU A 112 14.09 -6.96 -2.82
C GLU A 112 13.36 -5.79 -3.50
N ASP A 113 12.27 -6.07 -4.21
CA ASP A 113 11.41 -5.05 -4.80
C ASP A 113 10.76 -4.14 -3.76
N TRP A 114 10.40 -4.69 -2.61
CA TRP A 114 9.87 -3.90 -1.50
C TRP A 114 10.93 -2.97 -0.89
N LEU A 115 12.15 -3.45 -0.73
CA LEU A 115 13.26 -2.62 -0.25
C LEU A 115 13.55 -1.48 -1.23
N GLN A 116 13.56 -1.77 -2.54
CA GLN A 116 13.73 -0.74 -3.57
C GLN A 116 12.59 0.27 -3.57
N PHE A 117 11.36 -0.18 -3.34
CA PHE A 117 10.21 0.72 -3.21
C PHE A 117 10.31 1.62 -1.98
N GLU A 118 10.69 1.08 -0.82
CA GLU A 118 10.89 1.86 0.41
C GLU A 118 12.03 2.89 0.22
N GLU A 119 13.11 2.49 -0.43
CA GLU A 119 14.21 3.38 -0.73
C GLU A 119 13.81 4.50 -1.70
N LEU A 120 13.05 4.18 -2.74
CA LEU A 120 12.49 5.16 -3.67
C LEU A 120 11.51 6.11 -2.96
N ARG A 121 10.69 5.58 -2.07
CA ARG A 121 9.76 6.36 -1.26
C ARG A 121 10.50 7.33 -0.36
N ALA A 122 11.52 6.87 0.38
CA ALA A 122 12.34 7.72 1.24
C ALA A 122 13.02 8.84 0.44
N ARG A 123 13.55 8.53 -0.74
CA ARG A 123 14.13 9.52 -1.65
C ARG A 123 13.10 10.54 -2.14
N LEU A 124 11.89 10.09 -2.46
CA LEU A 124 10.81 10.98 -2.89
C LEU A 124 10.39 11.92 -1.75
N GLU A 125 10.24 11.41 -0.53
CA GLU A 125 9.92 12.23 0.65
C GLU A 125 11.02 13.26 0.93
N GLN A 126 12.28 12.86 0.75
CA GLN A 126 13.42 13.76 0.90
C GLN A 126 13.39 14.88 -0.16
N VAL A 127 13.12 14.55 -1.42
CA VAL A 127 12.97 15.57 -2.48
C VAL A 127 11.79 16.48 -2.21
N VAL A 128 10.65 15.96 -1.77
CA VAL A 128 9.47 16.75 -1.42
C VAL A 128 9.76 17.70 -0.26
N SER A 129 10.58 17.28 0.71
CA SER A 129 10.96 18.14 1.84
C SER A 129 11.80 19.36 1.43
N THR A 130 12.46 19.31 0.28
CA THR A 130 13.23 20.44 -0.27
C THR A 130 12.38 21.45 -1.02
N LEU A 131 11.11 21.12 -1.30
CA LEU A 131 10.19 22.03 -1.98
C LEU A 131 9.71 23.15 -1.05
N PRO A 132 9.32 24.33 -1.58
CA PRO A 132 8.63 25.34 -0.81
C PRO A 132 7.37 24.80 -0.14
N GLU A 133 7.04 25.29 1.06
CA GLU A 133 5.93 24.79 1.89
C GLU A 133 4.60 24.66 1.14
N LYS A 134 4.28 25.64 0.27
CA LYS A 134 3.06 25.61 -0.55
C LYS A 134 3.07 24.43 -1.54
N CYS A 135 4.22 24.12 -2.12
CA CYS A 135 4.37 23.00 -3.04
C CYS A 135 4.29 21.65 -2.31
N GLN A 136 4.88 21.57 -1.10
CA GLN A 136 4.73 20.39 -0.23
C GLN A 136 3.27 20.14 0.13
N LEU A 137 2.53 21.19 0.47
CA LEU A 137 1.11 21.08 0.81
C LEU A 137 0.28 20.59 -0.38
N ILE A 138 0.50 21.17 -1.57
CA ILE A 138 -0.19 20.74 -2.80
C ILE A 138 0.13 19.28 -3.11
N PHE A 139 1.37 18.86 -2.97
CA PHE A 139 1.79 17.48 -3.20
C PHE A 139 1.11 16.52 -2.21
N LYS A 140 1.06 16.86 -0.92
CA LYS A 140 0.37 16.07 0.11
C LYS A 140 -1.13 15.99 -0.16
N LEU A 141 -1.78 17.11 -0.43
CA LEU A 141 -3.21 17.17 -0.73
C LEU A 141 -3.57 16.40 -2.01
N SER A 142 -2.75 16.48 -3.05
CA SER A 142 -2.98 15.70 -4.27
C SER A 142 -2.92 14.21 -4.01
N ARG A 143 -2.02 13.75 -3.14
CA ARG A 143 -1.93 12.33 -2.75
C ARG A 143 -3.10 11.87 -1.88
N GLU A 144 -3.57 12.71 -0.97
CA GLU A 144 -4.75 12.42 -0.16
C GLU A 144 -6.02 12.37 -1.02
N GLN A 145 -6.19 13.29 -1.96
CA GLN A 145 -7.30 13.28 -2.90
C GLN A 145 -7.25 12.07 -3.84
N TYR A 146 -6.09 11.67 -4.35
CA TYR A 146 -5.97 10.44 -5.14
C TYR A 146 -6.20 9.17 -4.31
N GLY A 147 -5.95 9.22 -3.00
CA GLY A 147 -6.36 8.18 -2.06
C GLY A 147 -7.88 8.08 -1.88
N HIS A 148 -8.59 9.20 -1.97
CA HIS A 148 -10.05 9.28 -1.84
C HIS A 148 -10.79 9.29 -3.19
N SER A 149 -10.17 9.80 -4.25
CA SER A 149 -10.80 9.95 -5.59
C SER A 149 -10.97 8.63 -6.34
N ALA A 150 -10.42 7.53 -5.86
CA ALA A 150 -10.83 6.22 -6.36
C ALA A 150 -12.28 5.87 -5.99
N GLN A 151 -12.95 6.71 -5.19
CA GLN A 151 -14.34 6.54 -4.80
C GLN A 151 -15.32 7.50 -5.51
N ILE A 152 -14.82 8.56 -6.15
CA ILE A 152 -15.66 9.43 -6.97
C ILE A 152 -15.43 9.03 -8.41
N GLY A 153 -16.30 8.14 -8.87
CA GLY A 153 -16.39 7.76 -10.26
C GLY A 153 -16.41 8.99 -11.15
N ILE A 154 -15.59 8.91 -12.16
CA ILE A 154 -15.73 9.53 -13.45
C ILE A 154 -17.17 10.03 -13.68
N THR A 155 -17.42 11.25 -13.29
CA THR A 155 -18.53 12.03 -13.84
C THR A 155 -18.14 13.50 -13.84
N THR A 156 -17.16 13.86 -14.61
CA THR A 156 -17.10 15.16 -15.24
C THR A 156 -17.01 14.90 -16.73
N ARG A 157 -18.18 14.67 -17.30
CA ARG A 157 -18.40 14.93 -18.71
C ARG A 157 -17.86 16.33 -18.99
N PHE A 158 -16.94 16.37 -19.91
CA PHE A 158 -16.65 17.58 -20.66
C PHE A 158 -17.97 18.08 -21.26
N SER A 159 -18.57 19.06 -20.64
CA SER A 159 -19.51 19.94 -21.34
C SER A 159 -18.68 20.87 -22.19
N ASN A 160 -18.42 20.41 -23.38
CA ASN A 160 -18.05 21.26 -24.47
C ASN A 160 -19.31 22.06 -24.82
N THR A 161 -19.38 23.28 -24.38
CA THR A 161 -20.35 24.21 -24.94
C THR A 161 -19.59 25.25 -25.73
N GLN A 162 -19.60 25.01 -27.02
CA GLN A 162 -19.48 26.10 -27.99
C GLN A 162 -20.58 27.12 -27.73
N MET A 163 -20.24 28.38 -27.76
CA MET A 163 -21.06 29.43 -28.35
C MET A 163 -20.17 30.60 -28.71
N GLN A 164 -20.10 30.77 -30.00
CA GLN A 164 -20.33 31.98 -30.81
C GLN A 164 -19.70 33.29 -30.30
#